data_f25aa2121948e327b3627143678c4065
#
_entry.id   f25aa2121948e327b3627143678c4065
#
_cell.length_a   1.000
_cell.length_b   1.000
_cell.length_c   1.000
_cell.angle_alpha   90.00
_cell.angle_beta   90.00
_cell.angle_gamma   90.00
#
_symmetry.space_group_name_H-M   'P 1'
#
loop_
_entity.id
_entity.type
_entity.pdbx_description
1 polymer ?
#
loop_
_entity_poly.entity_id
_entity_poly.type
_entity_poly.pdbx_seq_one_letter_code
_entity_poly.pdbx_strand_id
1 'polypeptide(L)'
;SIEAVLEEYYTDDVDWYGPAPIDDLDGVETVAEEYWKPLLESFPDLQQNDYTLFGGEYDGSEWVMTTGNLVGTFENDWLGIPATGHATWLRYGAFHKFEDGEIVQTRLILDVLDAIRQAGYTLVPALAPEVVIPGPATQDGIILGESDANESEQTMALVEEMLFNGLNTFEEKGLENMGMERYWHEEFMWYGPAGI
;
A
#
# COMPACT_ATOMS: atom_id res chain seq x y z
N SER A 1 7.16 -17.12 -15.46
CA SER A 1 6.04 -16.20 -15.68
C SER A 1 5.52 -15.71 -14.34
N ILE A 2 4.68 -14.70 -14.34
CA ILE A 2 4.10 -14.17 -13.09
C ILE A 2 3.21 -15.21 -12.42
N GLU A 3 2.45 -15.98 -13.19
CA GLU A 3 1.59 -17.03 -12.66
C GLU A 3 2.39 -18.02 -11.80
N ALA A 4 3.51 -18.53 -12.32
CA ALA A 4 4.35 -19.49 -11.58
C ALA A 4 4.92 -18.92 -10.28
N VAL A 5 5.14 -17.60 -10.21
CA VAL A 5 5.56 -16.93 -8.98
C VAL A 5 4.40 -16.83 -8.00
N LEU A 6 3.22 -16.46 -8.49
CA LEU A 6 2.04 -16.35 -7.62
C LEU A 6 1.63 -17.72 -7.06
N GLU A 7 1.62 -18.76 -7.88
CA GLU A 7 1.34 -20.16 -7.46
C GLU A 7 2.34 -20.68 -6.40
N GLU A 8 3.54 -20.12 -6.30
CA GLU A 8 4.53 -20.50 -5.29
C GLU A 8 4.22 -19.91 -3.91
N TYR A 9 3.57 -18.75 -3.86
CA TYR A 9 3.40 -17.98 -2.62
C TYR A 9 1.95 -17.78 -2.19
N TYR A 10 0.98 -17.97 -3.06
CA TYR A 10 -0.44 -17.75 -2.80
C TYR A 10 -1.21 -19.06 -2.83
N THR A 11 -2.25 -19.18 -2.02
CA THR A 11 -3.22 -20.26 -2.18
C THR A 11 -4.04 -20.09 -3.46
N ASP A 12 -4.52 -21.19 -4.03
CA ASP A 12 -5.33 -21.16 -5.26
C ASP A 12 -6.59 -20.29 -5.11
N ASP A 13 -7.16 -20.23 -3.90
CA ASP A 13 -8.40 -19.54 -3.53
C ASP A 13 -8.18 -18.26 -2.74
N VAL A 14 -7.03 -17.60 -2.93
CA VAL A 14 -6.70 -16.35 -2.23
C VAL A 14 -7.79 -15.28 -2.38
N ASP A 15 -8.15 -14.64 -1.26
CA ASP A 15 -8.97 -13.43 -1.24
C ASP A 15 -8.09 -12.20 -1.51
N TRP A 16 -8.35 -11.45 -2.57
CA TRP A 16 -7.58 -10.26 -2.89
C TRP A 16 -8.47 -9.01 -2.96
N TYR A 17 -8.15 -8.01 -2.13
CA TYR A 17 -8.89 -6.77 -2.02
C TYR A 17 -8.06 -5.61 -2.56
N GLY A 18 -8.52 -4.99 -3.64
CA GLY A 18 -7.82 -3.91 -4.32
C GLY A 18 -8.61 -2.61 -4.39
N PRO A 19 -7.94 -1.52 -4.80
CA PRO A 19 -8.61 -0.26 -5.04
C PRO A 19 -9.40 -0.28 -6.34
N ALA A 20 -10.47 0.52 -6.42
CA ALA A 20 -11.14 0.78 -7.69
C ALA A 20 -10.16 1.41 -8.71
N PRO A 21 -10.25 1.06 -10.00
CA PRO A 21 -11.26 0.21 -10.66
C PRO A 21 -10.86 -1.28 -10.79
N ILE A 22 -9.85 -1.74 -10.04
CA ILE A 22 -9.43 -3.15 -10.04
C ILE A 22 -10.44 -3.97 -9.22
N ASP A 23 -10.86 -3.42 -8.07
CA ASP A 23 -11.81 -4.00 -7.12
C ASP A 23 -11.32 -5.35 -6.51
N ASP A 24 -12.23 -6.11 -5.94
CA ASP A 24 -11.92 -7.37 -5.28
C ASP A 24 -11.79 -8.51 -6.30
N LEU A 25 -10.80 -9.37 -6.12
CA LEU A 25 -10.50 -10.50 -6.99
C LEU A 25 -10.45 -11.79 -6.15
N ASP A 26 -11.00 -12.86 -6.69
CA ASP A 26 -10.99 -14.18 -6.04
C ASP A 26 -10.12 -15.15 -6.84
N GLY A 27 -9.18 -15.78 -6.15
CA GLY A 27 -8.27 -16.80 -6.67
C GLY A 27 -7.05 -16.25 -7.40
N VAL A 28 -5.96 -16.99 -7.30
CA VAL A 28 -4.63 -16.61 -7.78
C VAL A 28 -4.59 -16.38 -9.29
N GLU A 29 -5.35 -17.16 -10.08
CA GLU A 29 -5.44 -17.01 -11.53
C GLU A 29 -6.06 -15.64 -11.91
N THR A 30 -7.14 -15.24 -11.22
CA THR A 30 -7.80 -13.94 -11.43
C THR A 30 -6.87 -12.78 -11.06
N VAL A 31 -6.14 -12.90 -9.95
CA VAL A 31 -5.14 -11.91 -9.54
C VAL A 31 -4.03 -11.77 -10.58
N ALA A 32 -3.58 -12.88 -11.17
CA ALA A 32 -2.59 -12.85 -12.23
C ALA A 32 -3.11 -12.14 -13.49
N GLU A 33 -4.33 -12.49 -13.93
CA GLU A 33 -4.90 -12.00 -15.19
C GLU A 33 -5.40 -10.55 -15.11
N GLU A 34 -6.03 -10.16 -14.01
CA GLU A 34 -6.70 -8.86 -13.92
C GLU A 34 -5.88 -7.78 -13.21
N TYR A 35 -4.86 -8.15 -12.43
CA TYR A 35 -3.99 -7.19 -11.76
C TYR A 35 -2.55 -7.23 -12.29
N TRP A 36 -1.83 -8.36 -12.11
CA TRP A 36 -0.39 -8.37 -12.38
C TRP A 36 -0.02 -8.29 -13.85
N LYS A 37 -0.70 -9.02 -14.72
CA LYS A 37 -0.39 -8.99 -16.17
C LYS A 37 -0.62 -7.61 -16.79
N PRO A 38 -1.80 -6.97 -16.60
CA PRO A 38 -2.01 -5.61 -17.12
C PRO A 38 -1.02 -4.59 -16.56
N LEU A 39 -0.66 -4.71 -15.28
CA LEU A 39 0.32 -3.83 -14.67
C LEU A 39 1.71 -4.01 -15.30
N LEU A 40 2.19 -5.25 -15.43
CA LEU A 40 3.50 -5.55 -16.02
C LEU A 40 3.57 -5.29 -17.52
N GLU A 41 2.46 -5.42 -18.24
CA GLU A 41 2.36 -5.01 -19.64
C GLU A 41 2.46 -3.49 -19.80
N SER A 42 1.89 -2.75 -18.86
CA SER A 42 1.91 -1.29 -18.88
C SER A 42 3.23 -0.70 -18.39
N PHE A 43 3.90 -1.40 -17.49
CA PHE A 43 5.19 -1.03 -16.89
C PHE A 43 6.19 -2.19 -17.02
N PRO A 44 6.78 -2.44 -18.22
CA PRO A 44 7.63 -3.61 -18.45
C PRO A 44 8.90 -3.68 -17.61
N ASP A 45 9.37 -2.54 -17.11
CA ASP A 45 10.53 -2.36 -16.25
C ASP A 45 10.16 -2.10 -14.78
N LEU A 46 8.96 -2.50 -14.35
CA LEU A 46 8.43 -2.25 -13.02
C LEU A 46 9.38 -2.75 -11.92
N GLN A 47 9.65 -1.89 -10.98
CA GLN A 47 10.43 -2.16 -9.78
C GLN A 47 9.60 -1.82 -8.53
N GLN A 48 9.71 -2.65 -7.52
CA GLN A 48 9.13 -2.41 -6.21
C GLN A 48 10.22 -1.89 -5.26
N ASN A 49 9.97 -0.72 -4.68
CA ASN A 49 10.86 -0.08 -3.72
C ASN A 49 10.15 0.09 -2.39
N ASP A 50 10.41 -0.84 -1.48
CA ASP A 50 9.80 -0.84 -0.15
C ASP A 50 10.48 0.17 0.77
N TYR A 51 9.69 0.90 1.54
CA TYR A 51 10.14 1.81 2.59
C TYR A 51 10.00 1.18 3.96
N THR A 52 8.91 0.44 4.14
CA THR A 52 8.58 -0.27 5.35
C THR A 52 8.16 -1.69 4.98
N LEU A 53 8.68 -2.66 5.70
CA LEU A 53 8.28 -4.05 5.63
C LEU A 53 8.47 -4.66 7.00
N PHE A 54 7.43 -5.26 7.54
CA PHE A 54 7.49 -6.00 8.79
C PHE A 54 6.38 -7.05 8.86
N GLY A 55 6.60 -8.08 9.66
CA GLY A 55 5.61 -9.10 9.98
C GLY A 55 5.18 -9.04 11.44
N GLY A 56 4.01 -9.58 11.73
CA GLY A 56 3.49 -9.68 13.07
C GLY A 56 2.19 -10.49 13.13
N GLU A 57 1.73 -10.75 14.35
CA GLU A 57 0.45 -11.39 14.59
C GLU A 57 -0.61 -10.33 14.91
N TYR A 58 -1.76 -10.43 14.27
CA TYR A 58 -2.93 -9.61 14.56
C TYR A 58 -4.20 -10.46 14.46
N ASP A 59 -5.03 -10.41 15.51
CA ASP A 59 -6.28 -11.17 15.64
C ASP A 59 -6.11 -12.68 15.37
N GLY A 60 -5.02 -13.24 15.92
CA GLY A 60 -4.69 -14.66 15.82
C GLY A 60 -4.25 -15.12 14.43
N SER A 61 -3.86 -14.22 13.57
CA SER A 61 -3.35 -14.50 12.21
C SER A 61 -1.99 -13.84 11.99
N GLU A 62 -1.15 -14.47 11.19
CA GLU A 62 0.13 -13.91 10.78
C GLU A 62 -0.06 -12.96 9.59
N TRP A 63 0.52 -11.77 9.69
CA TRP A 63 0.45 -10.75 8.66
C TRP A 63 1.83 -10.21 8.31
N VAL A 64 2.02 -9.89 7.04
CA VAL A 64 3.15 -9.09 6.57
C VAL A 64 2.60 -7.83 5.93
N MET A 65 3.13 -6.69 6.38
CA MET A 65 2.80 -5.37 5.84
C MET A 65 3.99 -4.83 5.07
N THR A 66 3.73 -4.26 3.90
CA THR A 66 4.72 -3.49 3.15
C THR A 66 4.12 -2.21 2.59
N THR A 67 4.93 -1.17 2.50
CA THR A 67 4.57 0.07 1.82
C THR A 67 5.78 0.66 1.11
N GLY A 68 5.52 1.33 0.01
CA GLY A 68 6.58 1.90 -0.82
C GLY A 68 6.05 2.48 -2.13
N ASN A 69 6.87 2.41 -3.16
CA ASN A 69 6.50 2.73 -4.53
C ASN A 69 6.77 1.56 -5.47
N LEU A 70 5.81 1.31 -6.34
CA LEU A 70 6.07 0.65 -7.62
C LEU A 70 6.51 1.74 -8.60
N VAL A 71 7.62 1.53 -9.31
CA VAL A 71 8.13 2.51 -10.26
C VAL A 71 8.53 1.83 -11.56
N GLY A 72 8.13 2.42 -12.67
CA GLY A 72 8.45 1.90 -14.01
C GLY A 72 8.16 2.94 -15.08
N THR A 73 8.59 2.64 -16.30
CA THR A 73 8.26 3.43 -17.48
C THR A 73 6.84 3.08 -17.93
N PHE A 74 5.94 4.06 -17.98
CA PHE A 74 4.54 3.87 -18.37
C PHE A 74 4.42 3.79 -19.88
N GLU A 75 4.58 2.58 -20.45
CA GLU A 75 4.70 2.34 -21.88
C GLU A 75 3.37 2.02 -22.59
N ASN A 76 2.42 1.36 -21.91
CA ASN A 76 1.12 1.03 -22.47
C ASN A 76 -0.01 1.50 -21.55
N ASP A 77 -1.18 1.81 -22.11
CA ASP A 77 -2.34 2.28 -21.36
C ASP A 77 -2.72 1.31 -20.24
N TRP A 78 -3.03 1.84 -19.05
CA TRP A 78 -3.40 1.07 -17.89
C TRP A 78 -4.64 1.65 -17.21
N LEU A 79 -5.64 0.82 -16.92
CA LEU A 79 -6.91 1.22 -16.30
C LEU A 79 -7.60 2.40 -16.99
N GLY A 80 -7.44 2.52 -18.32
CA GLY A 80 -7.95 3.64 -19.11
C GLY A 80 -7.13 4.93 -18.99
N ILE A 81 -6.00 4.90 -18.28
CA ILE A 81 -5.04 6.02 -18.21
C ILE A 81 -4.09 5.89 -19.40
N PRO A 82 -3.97 6.91 -20.27
CA PRO A 82 -3.05 6.86 -21.39
C PRO A 82 -1.59 6.81 -20.96
N ALA A 83 -0.81 5.98 -21.65
CA ALA A 83 0.63 5.87 -21.45
C ALA A 83 1.34 7.20 -21.68
N THR A 84 2.35 7.49 -20.85
CA THR A 84 3.10 8.74 -20.94
C THR A 84 4.48 8.58 -21.57
N GLY A 85 5.01 7.37 -21.60
CA GLY A 85 6.40 7.06 -21.96
C GLY A 85 7.42 7.57 -20.92
N HIS A 86 6.98 7.97 -19.73
CA HIS A 86 7.83 8.50 -18.67
C HIS A 86 7.80 7.60 -17.43
N ALA A 87 8.80 7.74 -16.57
CA ALA A 87 8.82 7.09 -15.27
C ALA A 87 7.61 7.56 -14.44
N THR A 88 6.88 6.60 -13.89
CA THR A 88 5.70 6.82 -13.04
C THR A 88 5.89 6.09 -11.72
N TRP A 89 5.52 6.74 -10.62
CA TRP A 89 5.57 6.21 -9.27
C TRP A 89 4.15 5.92 -8.79
N LEU A 90 3.91 4.67 -8.40
CA LEU A 90 2.64 4.26 -7.81
C LEU A 90 2.89 4.00 -6.33
N ARG A 91 2.43 4.90 -5.46
CA ARG A 91 2.45 4.64 -4.01
C ARG A 91 1.56 3.46 -3.70
N TYR A 92 2.04 2.57 -2.83
CA TYR A 92 1.27 1.42 -2.42
C TYR A 92 1.46 1.09 -0.95
N GLY A 93 0.48 0.39 -0.40
CA GLY A 93 0.58 -0.34 0.86
C GLY A 93 -0.14 -1.66 0.69
N ALA A 94 0.48 -2.74 1.14
CA ALA A 94 -0.10 -4.07 1.06
C ALA A 94 -0.03 -4.78 2.42
N PHE A 95 -1.07 -5.53 2.72
CA PHE A 95 -1.15 -6.41 3.88
C PHE A 95 -1.44 -7.82 3.37
N HIS A 96 -0.57 -8.76 3.71
CA HIS A 96 -0.68 -10.15 3.32
C HIS A 96 -0.90 -11.01 4.55
N LYS A 97 -2.01 -11.73 4.58
CA LYS A 97 -2.31 -12.73 5.61
C LYS A 97 -1.72 -14.06 5.20
N PHE A 98 -1.03 -14.71 6.13
CA PHE A 98 -0.41 -16.00 5.91
C PHE A 98 -1.12 -17.10 6.70
N GLU A 99 -1.24 -18.27 6.09
CA GLU A 99 -1.61 -19.54 6.72
C GLU A 99 -0.71 -20.64 6.15
N ASP A 100 -0.09 -21.44 7.01
CA ASP A 100 0.83 -22.52 6.62
C ASP A 100 1.97 -22.12 5.65
N GLY A 101 2.36 -20.85 5.66
CA GLY A 101 3.44 -20.30 4.83
C GLY A 101 3.01 -19.79 3.46
N GLU A 102 1.73 -19.83 3.13
CA GLU A 102 1.14 -19.29 1.91
C GLU A 102 0.25 -18.07 2.20
N ILE A 103 0.12 -17.17 1.23
CA ILE A 103 -0.73 -16.00 1.32
C ILE A 103 -2.17 -16.39 0.99
N VAL A 104 -3.05 -16.32 2.00
CA VAL A 104 -4.48 -16.60 1.87
C VAL A 104 -5.32 -15.35 1.64
N GLN A 105 -4.78 -14.17 1.98
CA GLN A 105 -5.47 -12.90 1.76
C GLN A 105 -4.47 -11.79 1.47
N THR A 106 -4.82 -10.90 0.56
CA THR A 106 -4.10 -9.65 0.29
C THR A 106 -5.06 -8.47 0.36
N ARG A 107 -4.63 -7.37 1.00
CA ARG A 107 -5.30 -6.08 0.96
C ARG A 107 -4.33 -5.07 0.38
N LEU A 108 -4.63 -4.53 -0.80
CA LEU A 108 -3.81 -3.58 -1.52
C LEU A 108 -4.43 -2.19 -1.51
N ILE A 109 -3.64 -1.22 -1.11
CA ILE A 109 -3.91 0.20 -1.34
C ILE A 109 -2.93 0.65 -2.42
N LEU A 110 -3.44 1.22 -3.51
CA LEU A 110 -2.62 1.72 -4.62
C LEU A 110 -3.11 3.09 -5.05
N ASP A 111 -2.19 4.05 -5.15
CA ASP A 111 -2.53 5.44 -5.48
C ASP A 111 -2.75 5.64 -6.99
N VAL A 112 -3.86 5.11 -7.49
CA VAL A 112 -4.27 5.25 -8.90
C VAL A 112 -4.53 6.72 -9.25
N LEU A 113 -5.03 7.53 -8.31
CA LEU A 113 -5.27 8.96 -8.54
C LEU A 113 -3.97 9.73 -8.81
N ASP A 114 -2.88 9.35 -8.14
CA ASP A 114 -1.58 9.96 -8.42
C ASP A 114 -1.02 9.54 -9.78
N ALA A 115 -1.26 8.30 -10.22
CA ALA A 115 -0.93 7.87 -11.58
C ALA A 115 -1.65 8.72 -12.65
N ILE A 116 -2.94 9.00 -12.45
CA ILE A 116 -3.73 9.87 -13.31
C ILE A 116 -3.15 11.29 -13.34
N ARG A 117 -2.76 11.82 -12.18
CA ARG A 117 -2.10 13.13 -12.07
C ARG A 117 -0.76 13.16 -12.81
N GLN A 118 0.08 12.14 -12.64
CA GLN A 118 1.36 12.01 -13.35
C GLN A 118 1.18 11.91 -14.86
N ALA A 119 0.05 11.35 -15.32
CA ALA A 119 -0.33 11.35 -16.72
C ALA A 119 -0.86 12.72 -17.25
N GLY A 120 -0.89 13.74 -16.39
CA GLY A 120 -1.27 15.11 -16.77
C GLY A 120 -2.75 15.45 -16.61
N TYR A 121 -3.53 14.57 -15.95
CA TYR A 121 -4.95 14.81 -15.67
C TYR A 121 -5.15 15.17 -14.21
N THR A 122 -6.10 16.07 -13.92
CA THR A 122 -6.45 16.48 -12.56
C THR A 122 -7.90 16.12 -12.30
N LEU A 123 -8.12 15.12 -11.44
CA LEU A 123 -9.47 14.69 -11.04
C LEU A 123 -9.89 15.32 -9.69
N VAL A 124 -8.94 15.57 -8.82
CA VAL A 124 -9.16 16.18 -7.51
C VAL A 124 -8.28 17.42 -7.37
N PRO A 125 -8.73 18.49 -6.69
CA PRO A 125 -7.89 19.64 -6.39
C PRO A 125 -6.68 19.21 -5.54
N ALA A 126 -5.49 19.70 -5.87
CA ALA A 126 -4.32 19.54 -5.02
C ALA A 126 -4.53 20.30 -3.71
N LEU A 127 -4.45 19.63 -2.57
CA LEU A 127 -4.52 20.24 -1.24
C LEU A 127 -3.16 20.71 -0.74
N ALA A 128 -2.10 20.12 -1.26
CA ALA A 128 -0.70 20.43 -0.95
C ALA A 128 0.19 20.20 -2.18
N PRO A 129 1.45 20.66 -2.17
CA PRO A 129 2.39 20.28 -3.21
C PRO A 129 2.55 18.76 -3.26
N GLU A 130 2.20 18.19 -4.40
CA GLU A 130 2.34 16.75 -4.62
C GLU A 130 3.71 16.48 -5.23
N VAL A 131 4.55 15.78 -4.49
CA VAL A 131 5.90 15.39 -4.90
C VAL A 131 6.10 13.90 -4.63
N VAL A 132 6.92 13.27 -5.45
CA VAL A 132 7.42 11.93 -5.14
C VAL A 132 8.48 12.07 -4.07
N ILE A 133 8.23 11.48 -2.90
CA ILE A 133 9.18 11.43 -1.81
C ILE A 133 9.74 10.02 -1.75
N PRO A 134 11.04 9.81 -2.04
CA PRO A 134 11.66 8.51 -1.91
C PRO A 134 11.72 8.10 -0.44
N GLY A 135 11.72 6.79 -0.20
CA GLY A 135 11.96 6.25 1.13
C GLY A 135 13.36 6.60 1.65
N PRO A 136 13.56 6.51 2.97
CA PRO A 136 14.85 6.81 3.58
C PRO A 136 15.94 5.87 3.06
N ALA A 137 17.12 6.40 2.77
CA ALA A 137 18.25 5.62 2.29
C ALA A 137 18.77 4.61 3.34
N THR A 138 18.44 4.82 4.59
CA THR A 138 18.79 3.91 5.71
C THR A 138 18.03 2.60 5.66
N GLN A 139 16.84 2.56 5.03
CA GLN A 139 15.93 1.41 4.98
C GLN A 139 15.64 0.79 6.35
N ASP A 140 15.65 1.59 7.40
CA ASP A 140 15.41 1.18 8.79
C ASP A 140 13.94 0.80 9.08
N GLY A 141 13.04 1.06 8.16
CA GLY A 141 11.68 0.53 8.15
C GLY A 141 11.54 -0.91 7.64
N ILE A 142 12.62 -1.54 7.14
CA ILE A 142 12.64 -2.94 6.70
C ILE A 142 13.07 -3.80 7.88
N ILE A 143 12.12 -4.44 8.55
CA ILE A 143 12.33 -5.21 9.77
C ILE A 143 12.15 -6.70 9.46
N LEU A 144 13.28 -7.43 9.38
CA LEU A 144 13.31 -8.87 9.08
C LEU A 144 13.55 -9.75 10.30
N GLY A 145 13.78 -9.15 11.46
CA GLY A 145 14.01 -9.85 12.72
C GLY A 145 12.79 -9.87 13.63
N GLU A 146 12.88 -10.68 14.68
CA GLU A 146 11.87 -10.69 15.73
C GLU A 146 11.80 -9.34 16.45
N SER A 147 10.60 -8.86 16.73
CA SER A 147 10.32 -7.67 17.52
C SER A 147 10.07 -8.06 18.98
N ASP A 148 10.30 -7.13 19.92
CA ASP A 148 9.90 -7.33 21.32
C ASP A 148 8.38 -7.35 21.43
N ALA A 149 7.82 -8.47 21.92
CA ALA A 149 6.38 -8.67 21.99
C ALA A 149 5.67 -7.61 22.86
N ASN A 150 6.30 -7.16 23.93
CA ASN A 150 5.72 -6.15 24.84
C ASN A 150 5.72 -4.75 24.18
N GLU A 151 6.76 -4.40 23.42
CA GLU A 151 6.78 -3.17 22.64
C GLU A 151 5.75 -3.22 21.51
N SER A 152 5.58 -4.37 20.87
CA SER A 152 4.56 -4.59 19.83
C SER A 152 3.14 -4.42 20.38
N GLU A 153 2.82 -4.98 21.53
CA GLU A 153 1.52 -4.79 22.22
C GLU A 153 1.27 -3.31 22.55
N GLN A 154 2.28 -2.60 23.05
CA GLN A 154 2.15 -1.18 23.39
C GLN A 154 1.94 -0.33 22.14
N THR A 155 2.65 -0.62 21.05
CA THR A 155 2.49 0.06 19.78
C THR A 155 1.12 -0.20 19.17
N MET A 156 0.64 -1.45 19.22
CA MET A 156 -0.69 -1.81 18.76
C MET A 156 -1.78 -1.03 19.51
N ALA A 157 -1.72 -1.03 20.84
CA ALA A 157 -2.67 -0.29 21.68
C ALA A 157 -2.66 1.22 21.37
N LEU A 158 -1.49 1.81 21.12
CA LEU A 158 -1.34 3.21 20.74
C LEU A 158 -1.99 3.49 19.35
N VAL A 159 -1.75 2.61 18.38
CA VAL A 159 -2.31 2.74 17.03
C VAL A 159 -3.83 2.59 17.06
N GLU A 160 -4.35 1.60 17.78
CA GLU A 160 -5.79 1.42 17.95
C GLU A 160 -6.44 2.64 18.62
N GLU A 161 -5.83 3.18 19.67
CA GLU A 161 -6.34 4.40 20.31
C GLU A 161 -6.32 5.58 19.34
N MET A 162 -5.25 5.76 18.57
CA MET A 162 -5.15 6.79 17.54
C MET A 162 -6.26 6.66 16.48
N LEU A 163 -6.51 5.46 16.00
CA LEU A 163 -7.54 5.22 15.00
C LEU A 163 -8.95 5.46 15.56
N PHE A 164 -9.30 4.81 16.67
CA PHE A 164 -10.67 4.81 17.17
C PHE A 164 -11.04 6.08 17.95
N ASN A 165 -10.11 6.66 18.71
CA ASN A 165 -10.35 7.84 19.54
C ASN A 165 -9.79 9.14 18.94
N GLY A 166 -9.01 9.03 17.87
CA GLY A 166 -8.48 10.13 17.08
C GLY A 166 -9.11 10.22 15.70
N LEU A 167 -8.56 9.52 14.72
CA LEU A 167 -8.92 9.66 13.30
C LEU A 167 -10.41 9.40 13.02
N ASN A 168 -11.01 8.38 13.60
CA ASN A 168 -12.44 8.07 13.41
C ASN A 168 -13.39 9.11 14.02
N THR A 169 -12.87 10.06 14.81
CA THR A 169 -13.70 11.14 15.39
C THR A 169 -13.69 12.42 14.55
N PHE A 170 -13.11 12.39 13.36
CA PHE A 170 -12.97 13.55 12.48
C PHE A 170 -14.30 14.27 12.19
N GLU A 171 -15.36 13.52 11.85
CA GLU A 171 -16.66 14.10 11.55
C GLU A 171 -17.29 14.83 12.75
N GLU A 172 -17.01 14.36 13.97
CA GLU A 172 -17.56 14.94 15.19
C GLU A 172 -16.73 16.14 15.70
N LYS A 173 -15.42 16.05 15.60
CA LYS A 173 -14.49 16.98 16.26
C LYS A 173 -13.80 17.96 15.31
N GLY A 174 -13.66 17.58 14.03
CA GLY A 174 -12.79 18.28 13.07
C GLY A 174 -11.30 18.08 13.36
N LEU A 175 -10.44 18.39 12.39
CA LEU A 175 -8.99 18.17 12.46
C LEU A 175 -8.33 18.76 13.71
N GLU A 176 -8.70 19.96 14.07
CA GLU A 176 -8.08 20.71 15.18
C GLU A 176 -8.32 20.09 16.58
N ASN A 177 -9.34 19.23 16.70
CA ASN A 177 -9.78 18.68 17.98
C ASN A 177 -9.59 17.17 18.11
N MET A 178 -8.97 16.53 17.12
CA MET A 178 -8.69 15.10 17.15
C MET A 178 -7.56 14.72 18.11
N GLY A 179 -6.74 15.68 18.51
CA GLY A 179 -5.64 15.47 19.45
C GLY A 179 -4.53 14.59 18.88
N MET A 180 -4.30 14.66 17.58
CA MET A 180 -3.35 13.81 16.88
C MET A 180 -1.90 14.03 17.30
N GLU A 181 -1.58 15.22 17.81
CA GLU A 181 -0.24 15.60 18.30
C GLU A 181 0.28 14.69 19.43
N ARG A 182 -0.59 14.00 20.14
CA ARG A 182 -0.20 13.05 21.19
C ARG A 182 0.23 11.68 20.67
N TYR A 183 -0.08 11.37 19.40
CA TYR A 183 0.24 10.09 18.79
C TYR A 183 1.41 10.18 17.83
N TRP A 184 1.63 11.36 17.21
CA TRP A 184 2.63 11.54 16.18
C TRP A 184 3.93 12.12 16.75
N HIS A 185 5.03 11.57 16.30
CA HIS A 185 6.35 12.12 16.56
C HIS A 185 6.48 13.50 15.90
N GLU A 186 7.31 14.40 16.46
CA GLU A 186 7.52 15.74 15.90
C GLU A 186 8.08 15.73 14.45
N GLU A 187 8.79 14.65 14.10
CA GLU A 187 9.34 14.44 12.76
C GLU A 187 8.43 13.54 11.89
N PHE A 188 7.16 13.36 12.29
CA PHE A 188 6.21 12.53 11.56
C PHE A 188 6.01 13.05 10.13
N MET A 189 6.01 12.14 9.16
CA MET A 189 5.71 12.43 7.77
C MET A 189 4.49 11.62 7.31
N TRP A 190 3.53 12.32 6.73
CA TRP A 190 2.36 11.69 6.15
C TRP A 190 2.62 11.26 4.70
N TYR A 191 2.46 9.97 4.41
CA TYR A 191 2.55 9.39 3.07
C TYR A 191 1.18 8.96 2.54
N GLY A 192 0.17 9.78 2.75
CA GLY A 192 -1.18 9.51 2.27
C GLY A 192 -1.30 9.54 0.74
N PRO A 193 -2.43 9.02 0.20
CA PRO A 193 -2.72 9.07 -1.22
C PRO A 193 -2.95 10.51 -1.72
N ALA A 194 -2.93 10.69 -3.06
CA ALA A 194 -3.18 11.98 -3.68
C ALA A 194 -4.53 12.58 -3.27
N GLY A 195 -4.53 13.86 -2.95
CA GLY A 195 -5.76 14.59 -2.60
C GLY A 195 -6.18 14.51 -1.12
N ILE A 196 -5.37 13.92 -0.25
CA ILE A 196 -5.61 13.85 1.20
C ILE A 196 -4.51 14.58 1.97
#